data_c5bb9f31963b5ed70a0f0350ab028987
#
_entry.id   c5bb9f31963b5ed70a0f0350ab028987
#
_cell.length_a   1.000
_cell.length_b   1.000
_cell.length_c   1.000
_cell.angle_alpha   90.00
_cell.angle_beta   90.00
_cell.angle_gamma   90.00
#
_symmetry.space_group_name_H-M   'P 1'
#
loop_
_entity.id
_entity.type
_entity.pdbx_description
1 polymer ?
#
loop_
_entity_poly.entity_id
_entity_poly.type
_entity_poly.pdbx_seq_one_letter_code
_entity_poly.pdbx_strand_id
1 'polypeptide(L)'
;MTRFINYIYIIMLITAVACNRDNDTFDKESGMCAKEEMTTDGIVRLSKIEVYPQYLDKYMKCAIEVGEISIRTEPGVLTMYAVSEKNNPCMVTILEIYASKESYEKHIASAHFQKYKQSTLRMVKSLELVDQNPMNPANKIVNSIE
;
A
#
# COMPACT_ATOMS: atom_id res chain seq x y z
N MET A 1 -17.22 -64.26 -44.03
CA MET A 1 -16.41 -63.95 -42.84
C MET A 1 -15.76 -62.63 -43.07
N THR A 2 -16.33 -61.57 -42.56
CA THR A 2 -15.71 -60.23 -42.66
C THR A 2 -16.03 -59.47 -41.38
N ARG A 3 -14.97 -59.25 -40.57
CA ARG A 3 -15.05 -58.56 -39.29
C ARG A 3 -15.05 -57.07 -39.54
N PHE A 4 -16.13 -56.37 -39.15
CA PHE A 4 -16.17 -54.93 -39.09
C PHE A 4 -15.55 -54.46 -37.78
N ILE A 5 -14.47 -53.71 -37.87
CA ILE A 5 -13.83 -53.03 -36.76
C ILE A 5 -14.47 -51.64 -36.68
N ASN A 6 -15.28 -51.40 -35.65
CA ASN A 6 -15.81 -50.06 -35.34
C ASN A 6 -14.73 -49.23 -34.65
N TYR A 7 -14.28 -48.16 -35.33
CA TYR A 7 -13.48 -47.13 -34.73
C TYR A 7 -14.46 -46.12 -34.06
N ILE A 8 -14.48 -46.17 -32.74
CA ILE A 8 -15.16 -45.14 -31.95
C ILE A 8 -14.22 -43.98 -31.83
N TYR A 9 -14.48 -42.88 -32.52
CA TYR A 9 -13.81 -41.59 -32.30
C TYR A 9 -14.34 -40.98 -31.02
N ILE A 10 -13.52 -41.04 -29.97
CA ILE A 10 -13.73 -40.26 -28.73
C ILE A 10 -13.28 -38.83 -29.03
N ILE A 11 -14.23 -37.94 -29.25
CA ILE A 11 -13.98 -36.51 -29.30
C ILE A 11 -13.83 -36.03 -27.85
N MET A 12 -12.58 -35.83 -27.44
CA MET A 12 -12.25 -35.23 -26.18
C MET A 12 -12.51 -33.71 -26.29
N LEU A 13 -13.66 -33.25 -25.75
CA LEU A 13 -13.94 -31.83 -25.56
C LEU A 13 -12.97 -31.32 -24.47
N ILE A 14 -11.93 -30.61 -24.91
CA ILE A 14 -11.11 -29.83 -24.01
C ILE A 14 -11.89 -28.56 -23.68
N THR A 15 -12.57 -28.56 -22.53
CA THR A 15 -13.10 -27.32 -21.95
C THR A 15 -11.91 -26.51 -21.46
N ALA A 16 -11.55 -25.46 -22.20
CA ALA A 16 -10.61 -24.46 -21.72
C ALA A 16 -11.29 -23.72 -20.54
N VAL A 17 -10.89 -24.10 -19.34
CA VAL A 17 -11.14 -23.29 -18.15
C VAL A 17 -10.30 -22.03 -18.31
N ALA A 18 -10.93 -20.94 -18.72
CA ALA A 18 -10.33 -19.62 -18.65
C ALA A 18 -10.13 -19.29 -17.16
N CYS A 19 -8.96 -19.58 -16.62
CA CYS A 19 -8.51 -18.95 -15.39
C CYS A 19 -8.44 -17.46 -15.65
N ASN A 20 -9.40 -16.72 -15.10
CA ASN A 20 -9.28 -15.28 -14.92
C ASN A 20 -8.07 -15.10 -14.02
N ARG A 21 -6.94 -14.77 -14.60
CA ARG A 21 -5.78 -14.27 -13.85
C ARG A 21 -6.14 -12.86 -13.45
N ASP A 22 -6.53 -12.69 -12.20
CA ASP A 22 -6.43 -11.41 -11.55
C ASP A 22 -5.00 -10.93 -11.76
N ASN A 23 -4.88 -9.77 -12.42
CA ASN A 23 -3.59 -9.15 -12.71
C ASN A 23 -2.99 -8.57 -11.41
N ASP A 24 -2.54 -9.43 -10.51
CA ASP A 24 -1.53 -9.07 -9.54
C ASP A 24 -0.18 -8.94 -10.26
N THR A 25 -0.03 -7.87 -11.02
CA THR A 25 1.26 -7.52 -11.61
C THR A 25 2.13 -6.93 -10.52
N PHE A 26 2.84 -7.82 -9.82
CA PHE A 26 3.96 -7.44 -9.00
C PHE A 26 5.09 -7.01 -9.94
N ASP A 27 5.47 -5.74 -9.88
CA ASP A 27 6.63 -5.23 -10.61
C ASP A 27 7.90 -5.83 -10.00
N LYS A 28 8.45 -6.83 -10.67
CA LYS A 28 9.63 -7.57 -10.20
C LYS A 28 10.90 -6.71 -10.14
N GLU A 29 10.96 -5.61 -10.89
CA GLU A 29 12.14 -4.76 -10.98
C GLU A 29 12.23 -3.77 -9.81
N SER A 30 11.10 -3.27 -9.30
CA SER A 30 11.05 -2.36 -8.15
C SER A 30 10.73 -3.03 -6.83
N GLY A 31 10.27 -4.28 -6.84
CA GLY A 31 9.74 -4.97 -5.66
C GLY A 31 8.47 -4.33 -5.08
N MET A 32 7.77 -3.52 -5.89
CA MET A 32 6.52 -2.84 -5.52
C MET A 32 5.31 -3.49 -6.17
N CYS A 33 4.17 -3.49 -5.48
CA CYS A 33 2.90 -3.88 -6.07
C CYS A 33 2.41 -2.82 -7.09
N ALA A 34 1.64 -3.24 -8.09
CA ALA A 34 0.95 -2.31 -8.98
C ALA A 34 0.01 -1.41 -8.18
N LYS A 35 0.01 -0.09 -8.47
CA LYS A 35 -0.80 0.88 -7.74
C LYS A 35 -2.17 1.06 -8.37
N GLU A 36 -3.18 1.21 -7.50
CA GLU A 36 -4.54 1.59 -7.88
C GLU A 36 -4.58 3.03 -8.38
N GLU A 37 -5.56 3.34 -9.23
CA GLU A 37 -5.87 4.72 -9.60
C GLU A 37 -6.69 5.39 -8.48
N MET A 38 -6.41 6.67 -8.23
CA MET A 38 -7.15 7.42 -7.22
C MET A 38 -8.59 7.68 -7.67
N THR A 39 -9.55 7.32 -6.84
CA THR A 39 -10.98 7.54 -7.05
C THR A 39 -11.44 8.89 -6.49
N THR A 40 -12.72 9.24 -6.68
CA THR A 40 -13.29 10.52 -6.20
C THR A 40 -13.37 10.61 -4.66
N ASP A 41 -13.35 9.48 -3.96
CA ASP A 41 -13.31 9.37 -2.51
C ASP A 41 -11.90 9.06 -1.95
N GLY A 42 -10.87 9.21 -2.79
CA GLY A 42 -9.49 9.11 -2.39
C GLY A 42 -9.13 10.10 -1.29
N ILE A 43 -8.22 9.69 -0.41
CA ILE A 43 -7.84 10.48 0.77
C ILE A 43 -6.44 11.02 0.58
N VAL A 44 -6.28 12.32 0.78
CA VAL A 44 -4.98 12.99 0.96
C VAL A 44 -4.92 13.52 2.37
N ARG A 45 -3.91 13.14 3.14
CA ARG A 45 -3.81 13.46 4.57
C ARG A 45 -2.40 13.86 4.97
N LEU A 46 -2.31 14.80 5.88
CA LEU A 46 -1.11 15.07 6.66
C LEU A 46 -1.31 14.54 8.09
N SER A 47 -0.47 13.58 8.46
CA SER A 47 -0.33 13.13 9.84
C SER A 47 0.81 13.91 10.49
N LYS A 48 0.48 14.80 11.44
CA LYS A 48 1.46 15.58 12.20
C LYS A 48 1.65 14.96 13.56
N ILE A 49 2.88 14.57 13.87
CA ILE A 49 3.21 13.75 15.03
C ILE A 49 4.32 14.43 15.84
N GLU A 50 4.09 14.61 17.12
CA GLU A 50 5.13 14.98 18.07
C GLU A 50 5.57 13.73 18.84
N VAL A 51 6.86 13.42 18.77
CA VAL A 51 7.47 12.24 19.40
C VAL A 51 8.19 12.66 20.67
N TYR A 52 8.09 11.88 21.76
CA TYR A 52 8.92 12.09 22.93
C TYR A 52 10.40 11.88 22.59
N PRO A 53 11.32 12.82 22.95
CA PRO A 53 12.73 12.76 22.53
C PRO A 53 13.42 11.43 22.86
N GLN A 54 13.13 10.83 24.01
CA GLN A 54 13.74 9.57 24.43
C GLN A 54 13.33 8.36 23.55
N TYR A 55 12.32 8.52 22.69
CA TYR A 55 11.84 7.45 21.82
C TYR A 55 12.10 7.73 20.34
N LEU A 56 12.72 8.87 19.99
CA LEU A 56 12.83 9.32 18.61
C LEU A 56 13.43 8.25 17.69
N ASP A 57 14.60 7.70 18.01
CA ASP A 57 15.26 6.70 17.16
C ASP A 57 14.43 5.44 16.96
N LYS A 58 13.73 5.01 18.02
CA LYS A 58 12.86 3.83 17.94
C LYS A 58 11.62 4.10 17.13
N TYR A 59 11.02 5.29 17.30
CA TYR A 59 9.86 5.73 16.55
C TYR A 59 10.19 5.79 15.05
N MET A 60 11.32 6.44 14.69
CA MET A 60 11.76 6.57 13.29
C MET A 60 11.91 5.20 12.61
N LYS A 61 12.50 4.22 13.27
CA LYS A 61 12.60 2.85 12.75
C LYS A 61 11.24 2.23 12.47
N CYS A 62 10.30 2.35 13.41
CA CYS A 62 8.96 1.82 13.24
C CYS A 62 8.19 2.54 12.11
N ALA A 63 8.33 3.87 11.99
CA ALA A 63 7.66 4.66 10.96
C ALA A 63 8.20 4.35 9.56
N ILE A 64 9.53 4.19 9.41
CA ILE A 64 10.17 3.78 8.15
C ILE A 64 9.69 2.38 7.77
N GLU A 65 9.75 1.41 8.70
CA GLU A 65 9.33 0.02 8.44
C GLU A 65 7.88 -0.06 7.93
N VAL A 66 6.93 0.60 8.62
CA VAL A 66 5.52 0.55 8.22
C VAL A 66 5.31 1.24 6.87
N GLY A 67 5.95 2.39 6.62
CA GLY A 67 5.84 3.11 5.36
C GLY A 67 6.35 2.28 4.18
N GLU A 68 7.52 1.63 4.31
CA GLU A 68 8.09 0.77 3.28
C GLU A 68 7.20 -0.44 2.98
N ILE A 69 6.70 -1.12 4.01
CA ILE A 69 5.80 -2.27 3.83
C ILE A 69 4.52 -1.81 3.11
N SER A 70 3.90 -0.73 3.57
CA SER A 70 2.65 -0.22 3.00
C SER A 70 2.81 0.15 1.52
N ILE A 71 3.87 0.88 1.16
CA ILE A 71 4.12 1.25 -0.24
C ILE A 71 4.42 0.02 -1.09
N ARG A 72 5.12 -0.99 -0.58
CA ARG A 72 5.47 -2.17 -1.35
C ARG A 72 4.33 -3.15 -1.55
N THR A 73 3.43 -3.29 -0.55
CA THR A 73 2.47 -4.40 -0.51
C THR A 73 1.01 -4.00 -0.63
N GLU A 74 0.68 -2.72 -0.45
CA GLU A 74 -0.70 -2.24 -0.50
C GLU A 74 -0.96 -1.44 -1.79
N PRO A 75 -1.72 -1.99 -2.77
CA PRO A 75 -2.01 -1.31 -4.03
C PRO A 75 -2.67 0.06 -3.85
N GLY A 76 -3.56 0.18 -2.86
CA GLY A 76 -4.30 1.40 -2.59
C GLY A 76 -3.55 2.45 -1.75
N VAL A 77 -2.34 2.17 -1.24
CA VAL A 77 -1.46 3.15 -0.60
C VAL A 77 -0.58 3.78 -1.68
N LEU A 78 -0.95 4.97 -2.15
CA LEU A 78 -0.30 5.63 -3.28
C LEU A 78 0.95 6.42 -2.85
N THR A 79 0.91 7.01 -1.66
CA THR A 79 2.03 7.78 -1.08
C THR A 79 2.02 7.61 0.43
N MET A 80 3.21 7.44 1.00
CA MET A 80 3.47 7.48 2.43
C MET A 80 4.86 8.09 2.64
N TYR A 81 4.93 9.42 2.60
CA TYR A 81 6.19 10.16 2.62
C TYR A 81 6.36 10.89 3.94
N ALA A 82 7.27 10.36 4.76
CA ALA A 82 7.55 10.89 6.09
C ALA A 82 8.76 11.82 6.08
N VAL A 83 8.62 12.96 6.76
CA VAL A 83 9.68 13.95 6.96
C VAL A 83 9.72 14.38 8.42
N SER A 84 10.89 14.81 8.90
CA SER A 84 11.01 15.47 10.20
C SER A 84 11.59 16.88 10.04
N GLU A 85 11.28 17.76 10.98
CA GLU A 85 11.84 19.10 10.97
C GLU A 85 13.34 19.07 11.26
N LYS A 86 14.13 19.82 10.49
CA LYS A 86 15.59 19.88 10.68
C LYS A 86 15.98 20.43 12.07
N ASN A 87 15.22 21.42 12.56
CA ASN A 87 15.53 22.10 13.82
C ASN A 87 14.89 21.40 15.04
N ASN A 88 13.89 20.56 14.81
CA ASN A 88 13.22 19.77 15.84
C ASN A 88 12.83 18.39 15.28
N PRO A 89 13.73 17.40 15.26
CA PRO A 89 13.47 16.09 14.68
C PRO A 89 12.32 15.32 15.34
N CYS A 90 11.87 15.73 16.54
CA CYS A 90 10.71 15.15 17.20
C CYS A 90 9.37 15.53 16.53
N MET A 91 9.37 16.54 15.65
CA MET A 91 8.22 16.92 14.84
C MET A 91 8.28 16.18 13.50
N VAL A 92 7.40 15.22 13.32
CA VAL A 92 7.30 14.39 12.11
C VAL A 92 6.00 14.70 11.39
N THR A 93 6.06 14.84 10.08
CA THR A 93 4.90 14.97 9.21
C THR A 93 4.92 13.86 8.17
N ILE A 94 3.80 13.17 7.98
CA ILE A 94 3.65 12.15 6.95
C ILE A 94 2.59 12.63 5.96
N LEU A 95 2.96 12.75 4.69
CA LEU A 95 2.00 12.88 3.59
C LEU A 95 1.53 11.49 3.21
N GLU A 96 0.24 11.27 3.38
CA GLU A 96 -0.43 10.01 3.07
C GLU A 96 -1.43 10.24 1.93
N ILE A 97 -1.40 9.37 0.90
CA ILE A 97 -2.37 9.37 -0.18
C ILE A 97 -2.89 7.95 -0.37
N TYR A 98 -4.20 7.80 -0.28
CA TYR A 98 -4.90 6.54 -0.48
C TYR A 98 -5.79 6.62 -1.70
N ALA A 99 -5.83 5.57 -2.50
CA ALA A 99 -6.61 5.50 -3.73
C ALA A 99 -8.11 5.70 -3.50
N SER A 100 -8.62 5.20 -2.37
CA SER A 100 -10.02 5.30 -1.97
C SER A 100 -10.16 5.26 -0.45
N LYS A 101 -11.37 5.54 0.04
CA LYS A 101 -11.70 5.32 1.44
C LYS A 101 -11.55 3.85 1.85
N GLU A 102 -11.92 2.91 0.97
CA GLU A 102 -11.75 1.48 1.21
C GLU A 102 -10.28 1.11 1.36
N SER A 103 -9.40 1.66 0.52
CA SER A 103 -7.95 1.45 0.61
C SER A 103 -7.38 1.95 1.95
N TYR A 104 -7.85 3.09 2.44
CA TYR A 104 -7.50 3.57 3.78
C TYR A 104 -7.99 2.60 4.88
N GLU A 105 -9.23 2.12 4.80
CA GLU A 105 -9.80 1.18 5.77
C GLU A 105 -9.01 -0.15 5.80
N LYS A 106 -8.60 -0.66 4.63
CA LYS A 106 -7.71 -1.83 4.52
C LYS A 106 -6.35 -1.57 5.16
N HIS A 107 -5.75 -0.40 4.88
CA HIS A 107 -4.47 -0.01 5.46
C HIS A 107 -4.50 -0.02 6.99
N ILE A 108 -5.45 0.69 7.60
CA ILE A 108 -5.54 0.76 9.07
C ILE A 108 -5.88 -0.59 9.72
N ALA A 109 -6.49 -1.53 8.98
CA ALA A 109 -6.77 -2.88 9.45
C ALA A 109 -5.59 -3.85 9.23
N SER A 110 -4.58 -3.47 8.45
CA SER A 110 -3.45 -4.32 8.11
C SER A 110 -2.61 -4.69 9.33
N ALA A 111 -2.01 -5.89 9.30
CA ALA A 111 -1.22 -6.39 10.44
C ALA A 111 0.01 -5.50 10.73
N HIS A 112 0.67 -4.98 9.69
CA HIS A 112 1.85 -4.11 9.84
C HIS A 112 1.47 -2.74 10.42
N PHE A 113 0.34 -2.14 10.00
CA PHE A 113 -0.15 -0.90 10.61
C PHE A 113 -0.54 -1.10 12.06
N GLN A 114 -1.25 -2.17 12.40
CA GLN A 114 -1.63 -2.47 13.78
C GLN A 114 -0.40 -2.71 14.67
N LYS A 115 0.63 -3.42 14.17
CA LYS A 115 1.92 -3.57 14.84
C LYS A 115 2.58 -2.21 15.10
N TYR A 116 2.66 -1.34 14.07
CA TYR A 116 3.19 0.00 14.20
C TYR A 116 2.44 0.81 15.25
N LYS A 117 1.11 0.89 15.14
CA LYS A 117 0.26 1.65 16.08
C LYS A 117 0.47 1.22 17.53
N GLN A 118 0.45 -0.09 17.78
CA GLN A 118 0.64 -0.62 19.15
C GLN A 118 2.06 -0.37 19.67
N SER A 119 3.07 -0.53 18.82
CA SER A 119 4.48 -0.36 19.21
C SER A 119 4.82 1.09 19.52
N THR A 120 4.18 2.06 18.84
CA THR A 120 4.51 3.49 18.94
C THR A 120 3.58 4.28 19.86
N LEU A 121 2.49 3.70 20.34
CA LEU A 121 1.47 4.39 21.13
C LEU A 121 2.04 5.24 22.28
N ARG A 122 3.01 4.70 23.03
CA ARG A 122 3.66 5.40 24.16
C ARG A 122 4.78 6.36 23.75
N MET A 123 5.17 6.36 22.49
CA MET A 123 6.25 7.17 21.95
C MET A 123 5.74 8.50 21.42
N VAL A 124 4.46 8.55 21.05
CA VAL A 124 3.80 9.71 20.48
C VAL A 124 3.24 10.59 21.59
N LYS A 125 3.64 11.85 21.59
CA LYS A 125 3.15 12.87 22.53
C LYS A 125 1.87 13.50 22.01
N SER A 126 1.80 13.76 20.71
CA SER A 126 0.59 14.26 20.04
C SER A 126 0.49 13.74 18.62
N LEU A 127 -0.73 13.58 18.10
CA LEU A 127 -1.06 13.21 16.73
C LEU A 127 -2.23 14.06 16.26
N GLU A 128 -2.04 14.73 15.13
CA GLU A 128 -3.08 15.45 14.42
C GLU A 128 -3.20 14.88 13.00
N LEU A 129 -4.41 14.49 12.60
CA LEU A 129 -4.73 14.02 11.24
C LEU A 129 -5.50 15.11 10.53
N VAL A 130 -4.94 15.65 9.44
CA VAL A 130 -5.51 16.76 8.69
C VAL A 130 -5.75 16.35 7.24
N ASP A 131 -7.01 16.15 6.87
CA ASP A 131 -7.36 15.83 5.49
C ASP A 131 -7.12 17.06 4.59
N GLN A 132 -6.63 16.81 3.39
CA GLN A 132 -6.18 17.82 2.44
C GLN A 132 -6.94 17.72 1.13
N ASN A 133 -7.15 18.87 0.47
CA ASN A 133 -7.61 18.92 -0.91
C ASN A 133 -6.39 19.14 -1.83
N PRO A 134 -6.07 18.21 -2.76
CA PRO A 134 -4.96 18.42 -3.67
C PRO A 134 -5.27 19.57 -4.62
N MET A 135 -4.36 20.53 -4.72
CA MET A 135 -4.51 21.70 -5.62
C MET A 135 -4.18 21.32 -7.08
N ASN A 136 -3.34 20.32 -7.29
CA ASN A 136 -2.86 19.87 -8.60
C ASN A 136 -2.77 18.35 -8.63
N PRO A 137 -3.90 17.63 -8.63
CA PRO A 137 -3.96 16.18 -8.49
C PRO A 137 -3.27 15.41 -9.65
N ALA A 138 -3.02 16.09 -10.79
CA ALA A 138 -2.26 15.50 -11.90
C ALA A 138 -0.77 15.33 -11.59
N ASN A 139 -0.23 16.08 -10.62
CA ASN A 139 1.17 15.96 -10.22
C ASN A 139 1.30 14.80 -9.22
N LYS A 140 1.97 13.73 -9.64
CA LYS A 140 2.23 12.56 -8.80
C LYS A 140 3.63 12.67 -8.17
N ILE A 141 3.76 12.27 -6.90
CA ILE A 141 5.08 12.00 -6.32
C ILE A 141 5.54 10.67 -6.91
N VAL A 142 6.52 10.73 -7.79
CA VAL A 142 7.10 9.52 -8.39
C VAL A 142 8.21 9.01 -7.49
N ASN A 143 8.05 7.81 -6.96
CA ASN A 143 9.12 7.12 -6.24
C ASN A 143 10.09 6.52 -7.27
N SER A 144 11.08 7.28 -7.69
CA SER A 144 12.26 6.73 -8.35
C SER A 144 13.24 6.27 -7.26
N ILE A 145 13.13 5.01 -6.86
CA ILE A 145 14.20 4.35 -6.13
C ILE A 145 15.06 3.69 -7.21
N GLU A 146 16.16 4.35 -7.60
CA GLU A 146 17.26 3.73 -8.32
C GLU A 146 18.08 2.84 -7.36
#